data_547ffb06e3de9051980b3a29699ed14d
#
_entry.id   547ffb06e3de9051980b3a29699ed14d
#
_cell.length_a   1.000
_cell.length_b   1.000
_cell.length_c   1.000
_cell.angle_alpha   90.00
_cell.angle_beta   90.00
_cell.angle_gamma   90.00
#
_symmetry.space_group_name_H-M   'P 1'
#
loop_
_entity.id
_entity.type
_entity.pdbx_description
1 polymer ?
#
loop_
_entity_poly.entity_id
_entity_poly.type
_entity_poly.pdbx_seq_one_letter_code
_entity_poly.pdbx_strand_id
1 'polypeptide(L)'
;TLFPYTTLFRSELGVRVSGTFDSYQGPIQGGSQVYSQAIKASPVLFPAMYAPDAANQYTNHPMFGNYGTSANYLNPYAEMARGYKEYENTVILAQLELKQDFSFITEGLKGRLLGNVTRTSYYDLQRSYTPFYYALDSYDKKKDEYTLSALNPDLGTDYLGYSPGSKKVGSSLYLEASLSYDRTFVEKHNVSGMLVYTVREGKSGNENTLQKSLPTRNLGLAGRFTYGFSDRYFAEFNFGYNGSERFDKSHRWGFFPSGGLGWVVSNEKFWADKPISKVVNMLKLKGSYGLVGNDNISNNDNRFFYLSEVNMNNSGRGMSFGTNFDEGYNGISISRYANPKIGWEISHKM
;
A
#
# COMPACT_ATOMS: atom_id res chain seq x y z
N THR A 1 35.85 -27.26 -34.58
CA THR A 1 35.05 -26.08 -34.94
C THR A 1 34.13 -25.75 -33.80
N LEU A 2 34.57 -24.85 -32.93
CA LEU A 2 33.72 -24.28 -31.83
C LEU A 2 32.78 -23.30 -32.51
N PHE A 3 31.50 -23.65 -32.51
CA PHE A 3 30.46 -22.69 -32.84
C PHE A 3 30.40 -21.62 -31.77
N PRO A 4 30.44 -20.33 -32.08
CA PRO A 4 30.22 -19.30 -31.10
C PRO A 4 28.77 -19.38 -30.61
N TYR A 5 28.55 -19.84 -29.39
CA TYR A 5 27.22 -19.98 -28.77
C TYR A 5 26.47 -18.66 -28.57
N THR A 6 27.05 -17.54 -28.97
CA THR A 6 26.48 -16.21 -28.82
C THR A 6 25.39 -15.83 -29.83
N THR A 7 25.14 -16.65 -30.88
CA THR A 7 24.17 -16.35 -31.94
C THR A 7 22.91 -17.22 -31.90
N LEU A 8 22.78 -18.17 -30.99
CA LEU A 8 21.69 -19.16 -31.03
C LEU A 8 20.41 -18.73 -30.23
N PHE A 9 20.50 -17.81 -29.29
CA PHE A 9 19.33 -17.43 -28.46
C PHE A 9 19.02 -15.94 -28.63
N ARG A 10 18.12 -15.63 -29.55
CA ARG A 10 17.58 -14.27 -29.73
C ARG A 10 16.41 -13.98 -28.79
N SER A 11 15.92 -15.01 -28.12
CA SER A 11 14.78 -14.92 -27.22
C SER A 11 15.16 -15.45 -25.83
N GLU A 12 14.79 -14.73 -24.78
CA GLU A 12 14.94 -15.13 -23.39
C GLU A 12 13.57 -15.09 -22.73
N LEU A 13 13.16 -16.20 -22.13
CA LEU A 13 11.93 -16.30 -21.35
C LEU A 13 12.27 -16.45 -19.87
N GLY A 14 11.87 -15.48 -19.08
CA GLY A 14 12.00 -15.49 -17.61
C GLY A 14 10.65 -15.74 -16.95
N VAL A 15 10.61 -16.69 -16.03
CA VAL A 15 9.44 -16.92 -15.16
C VAL A 15 9.89 -16.78 -13.71
N ARG A 16 9.19 -15.94 -12.96
CA ARG A 16 9.43 -15.76 -11.52
C ARG A 16 8.14 -15.89 -10.77
N VAL A 17 8.15 -16.72 -9.75
CA VAL A 17 7.07 -16.81 -8.77
C VAL A 17 7.68 -16.60 -7.40
N SER A 18 7.11 -15.70 -6.62
CA SER A 18 7.50 -15.44 -5.24
C SER A 18 6.27 -15.33 -4.35
N GLY A 19 6.40 -15.83 -3.12
CA GLY A 19 5.38 -15.73 -2.10
C GLY A 19 5.98 -15.23 -0.80
N THR A 20 5.30 -14.29 -0.16
CA THR A 20 5.60 -13.85 1.20
C THR A 20 4.43 -14.23 2.07
N PHE A 21 4.70 -14.95 3.15
CA PHE A 21 3.74 -15.37 4.15
C PHE A 21 4.17 -14.75 5.47
N ASP A 22 3.33 -13.94 6.04
CA ASP A 22 3.53 -13.32 7.35
C ASP A 22 2.38 -13.73 8.25
N SER A 23 2.70 -14.48 9.30
CA SER A 23 1.73 -14.98 10.26
C SER A 23 2.10 -14.56 11.67
N TYR A 24 1.11 -14.25 12.46
CA TYR A 24 1.26 -13.86 13.84
C TYR A 24 0.22 -14.56 14.71
N GLN A 25 0.64 -14.99 15.89
CA GLN A 25 -0.23 -15.40 16.97
C GLN A 25 0.32 -14.85 18.29
N GLY A 26 -0.51 -14.19 19.05
CA GLY A 26 -0.07 -13.59 20.30
C GLY A 26 -1.20 -12.90 21.06
N PRO A 27 -0.89 -12.17 22.15
CA PRO A 27 -1.88 -11.45 22.95
C PRO A 27 -2.76 -10.56 22.09
N ILE A 28 -4.03 -10.44 22.45
CA ILE A 28 -5.06 -9.76 21.63
C ILE A 28 -4.67 -8.34 21.28
N GLN A 29 -4.15 -7.58 22.24
CA GLN A 29 -3.71 -6.19 22.05
C GLN A 29 -2.20 -6.06 21.78
N GLY A 30 -1.51 -7.20 21.58
CA GLY A 30 -0.08 -7.25 21.32
C GLY A 30 0.80 -7.10 22.57
N GLY A 31 2.08 -7.39 22.42
CA GLY A 31 3.05 -7.35 23.52
C GLY A 31 3.26 -5.96 24.14
N SER A 32 3.10 -4.90 23.34
CA SER A 32 3.22 -3.52 23.81
C SER A 32 2.15 -3.15 24.86
N GLN A 33 0.93 -3.66 24.70
CA GLN A 33 -0.13 -3.43 25.66
C GLN A 33 0.10 -4.22 26.95
N VAL A 34 0.54 -5.47 26.84
CA VAL A 34 0.94 -6.27 28.00
C VAL A 34 2.04 -5.56 28.80
N TYR A 35 3.05 -5.05 28.12
CA TYR A 35 4.13 -4.27 28.72
C TYR A 35 3.62 -2.98 29.39
N SER A 36 2.75 -2.25 28.69
CA SER A 36 2.12 -1.03 29.26
C SER A 36 1.31 -1.33 30.52
N GLN A 37 0.60 -2.45 30.56
CA GLN A 37 -0.10 -2.88 31.79
C GLN A 37 0.87 -3.31 32.86
N ALA A 38 1.95 -4.01 32.53
CA ALA A 38 2.95 -4.45 33.50
C ALA A 38 3.63 -3.27 34.23
N ILE A 39 3.89 -2.17 33.52
CA ILE A 39 4.45 -0.95 34.14
C ILE A 39 3.43 -0.26 35.07
N LYS A 40 2.15 -0.31 34.72
CA LYS A 40 1.07 0.37 35.50
C LYS A 40 0.52 -0.46 36.64
N ALA A 41 0.62 -1.79 36.53
CA ALA A 41 0.14 -2.70 37.57
C ALA A 41 1.03 -2.65 38.80
N SER A 42 0.40 -2.61 39.99
CA SER A 42 1.13 -2.63 41.25
C SER A 42 1.08 -4.01 41.89
N PRO A 43 2.19 -4.75 41.98
CA PRO A 43 2.22 -6.08 42.57
C PRO A 43 1.98 -6.07 44.10
N VAL A 44 2.05 -4.89 44.71
CA VAL A 44 1.73 -4.72 46.14
C VAL A 44 0.23 -4.66 46.39
N LEU A 45 -0.56 -4.23 45.39
CA LEU A 45 -2.01 -4.08 45.52
C LEU A 45 -2.77 -5.39 45.23
N PHE A 46 -2.24 -6.19 44.34
CA PHE A 46 -2.84 -7.48 43.97
C PHE A 46 -1.83 -8.42 43.34
N PRO A 47 -1.96 -9.73 43.52
CA PRO A 47 -1.14 -10.73 42.81
C PRO A 47 -1.64 -10.93 41.39
N ALA A 48 -0.86 -11.65 40.53
CA ALA A 48 -1.29 -12.05 39.22
C ALA A 48 -2.57 -12.92 39.28
N MET A 49 -2.61 -13.86 40.22
CA MET A 49 -3.77 -14.71 40.47
C MET A 49 -3.86 -14.97 41.99
N TYR A 50 -5.07 -15.14 42.47
CA TYR A 50 -5.35 -15.64 43.83
C TYR A 50 -5.53 -17.16 43.80
N ALA A 51 -5.12 -17.83 44.89
CA ALA A 51 -5.60 -19.15 45.17
C ALA A 51 -7.07 -19.10 45.67
N PRO A 52 -7.91 -20.11 45.41
CA PRO A 52 -9.28 -20.10 45.88
C PRO A 52 -9.36 -20.04 47.42
N ASP A 53 -10.22 -19.15 47.94
CA ASP A 53 -10.62 -19.14 49.34
C ASP A 53 -11.73 -20.17 49.62
N ALA A 54 -12.19 -20.26 50.85
CA ALA A 54 -13.22 -21.23 51.25
C ALA A 54 -14.55 -21.07 50.50
N ALA A 55 -14.89 -19.82 50.10
CA ALA A 55 -16.11 -19.53 49.35
C ALA A 55 -15.98 -19.90 47.87
N ASN A 56 -14.76 -19.85 47.32
CA ASN A 56 -14.46 -20.07 45.90
C ASN A 56 -13.76 -21.41 45.59
N GLN A 57 -13.76 -22.35 46.54
CA GLN A 57 -13.04 -23.65 46.45
C GLN A 57 -13.46 -24.52 45.24
N TYR A 58 -14.65 -24.31 44.67
CA TYR A 58 -15.17 -25.06 43.49
C TYR A 58 -15.10 -24.26 42.18
N THR A 59 -14.45 -23.11 42.20
CA THR A 59 -14.30 -22.25 41.04
C THR A 59 -13.29 -22.88 40.04
N ASN A 60 -13.70 -23.07 38.80
CA ASN A 60 -12.87 -23.71 37.78
C ASN A 60 -12.12 -22.71 36.91
N HIS A 61 -12.41 -21.43 37.00
CA HIS A 61 -11.73 -20.40 36.23
C HIS A 61 -10.57 -19.76 36.99
N PRO A 62 -9.55 -19.21 36.31
CA PRO A 62 -8.48 -18.46 36.93
C PRO A 62 -9.02 -17.22 37.65
N MET A 63 -8.59 -17.02 38.89
CA MET A 63 -8.99 -15.88 39.73
C MET A 63 -7.93 -14.77 39.64
N PHE A 64 -8.03 -13.92 38.61
CA PHE A 64 -7.04 -12.86 38.37
C PHE A 64 -7.19 -11.76 39.42
N GLY A 65 -6.07 -11.36 40.00
CA GLY A 65 -6.05 -10.25 40.97
C GLY A 65 -6.29 -8.92 40.32
N ASN A 66 -7.04 -8.06 41.00
CA ASN A 66 -7.16 -6.65 40.63
C ASN A 66 -7.51 -5.81 41.89
N TYR A 67 -7.52 -4.49 41.71
CA TYR A 67 -7.76 -3.54 42.78
C TYR A 67 -8.88 -2.57 42.39
N GLY A 68 -9.80 -2.36 43.35
CA GLY A 68 -10.90 -1.38 43.23
C GLY A 68 -12.07 -1.85 42.38
N THR A 69 -13.08 -1.00 42.30
CA THR A 69 -14.37 -1.21 41.61
C THR A 69 -14.39 -0.64 40.18
N SER A 70 -13.24 -0.26 39.66
CA SER A 70 -13.13 0.36 38.33
C SER A 70 -13.18 -0.70 37.22
N ALA A 71 -13.93 -0.41 36.15
CA ALA A 71 -13.95 -1.24 34.95
C ALA A 71 -12.60 -1.30 34.20
N ASN A 72 -11.58 -0.57 34.63
CA ASN A 72 -10.24 -0.55 34.06
C ASN A 72 -9.33 -1.54 34.78
N TYR A 73 -9.46 -2.81 34.46
CA TYR A 73 -8.62 -3.86 35.02
C TYR A 73 -7.21 -3.86 34.43
N LEU A 74 -6.19 -3.81 35.30
CA LEU A 74 -4.77 -3.69 34.93
C LEU A 74 -3.97 -4.94 35.33
N ASN A 75 -4.41 -6.11 34.98
CA ASN A 75 -3.66 -7.34 35.23
C ASN A 75 -2.95 -7.80 33.96
N PRO A 76 -1.61 -7.66 33.83
CA PRO A 76 -0.89 -8.04 32.63
C PRO A 76 -0.91 -9.54 32.37
N TYR A 77 -1.01 -10.36 33.42
CA TYR A 77 -1.11 -11.81 33.27
C TYR A 77 -2.48 -12.22 32.71
N ALA A 78 -3.56 -11.57 33.17
CA ALA A 78 -4.88 -11.76 32.58
C ALA A 78 -4.91 -11.34 31.11
N GLU A 79 -4.26 -10.22 30.74
CA GLU A 79 -4.17 -9.78 29.36
C GLU A 79 -3.45 -10.79 28.45
N MET A 80 -2.43 -11.47 28.96
CA MET A 80 -1.73 -12.54 28.24
C MET A 80 -2.58 -13.80 28.13
N ALA A 81 -3.32 -14.15 29.19
CA ALA A 81 -4.02 -15.43 29.32
C ALA A 81 -5.43 -15.43 28.73
N ARG A 82 -6.08 -14.27 28.58
CA ARG A 82 -7.49 -14.15 28.16
C ARG A 82 -7.78 -14.56 26.73
N GLY A 83 -6.77 -14.95 25.95
CA GLY A 83 -6.93 -15.41 24.60
C GLY A 83 -5.85 -14.83 23.66
N TYR A 84 -6.10 -14.98 22.39
CA TYR A 84 -5.12 -14.60 21.37
C TYR A 84 -5.76 -13.98 20.13
N LYS A 85 -4.96 -13.17 19.46
CA LYS A 85 -5.19 -12.71 18.10
C LYS A 85 -4.25 -13.45 17.18
N GLU A 86 -4.77 -13.91 16.05
CA GLU A 86 -3.96 -14.41 14.95
C GLU A 86 -4.27 -13.64 13.67
N TYR A 87 -3.25 -13.44 12.84
CA TYR A 87 -3.41 -12.93 11.48
C TYR A 87 -2.52 -13.69 10.51
N GLU A 88 -2.94 -13.68 9.28
CA GLU A 88 -2.15 -14.14 8.15
C GLU A 88 -2.20 -13.09 7.03
N ASN A 89 -1.03 -12.73 6.54
CA ASN A 89 -0.85 -11.84 5.40
C ASN A 89 -0.04 -12.57 4.33
N THR A 90 -0.67 -12.82 3.20
CA THR A 90 -0.07 -13.55 2.08
C THR A 90 0.02 -12.63 0.86
N VAL A 91 1.20 -12.55 0.26
CA VAL A 91 1.43 -11.85 -1.02
C VAL A 91 2.06 -12.85 -1.98
N ILE A 92 1.39 -13.09 -3.10
CA ILE A 92 1.89 -13.96 -4.18
C ILE A 92 2.10 -13.09 -5.42
N LEU A 93 3.29 -13.14 -5.99
CA LEU A 93 3.66 -12.49 -7.25
C LEU A 93 4.08 -13.55 -8.27
N ALA A 94 3.45 -13.52 -9.42
CA ALA A 94 3.85 -14.28 -10.61
C ALA A 94 4.23 -13.31 -11.72
N GLN A 95 5.41 -13.46 -12.27
CA GLN A 95 5.95 -12.63 -13.34
C GLN A 95 6.39 -13.49 -14.52
N LEU A 96 6.04 -13.03 -15.70
CA LEU A 96 6.51 -13.55 -16.97
C LEU A 96 7.25 -12.44 -17.70
N GLU A 97 8.45 -12.72 -18.18
CA GLU A 97 9.27 -11.78 -18.95
C GLU A 97 9.76 -12.46 -20.22
N LEU A 98 9.49 -11.83 -21.35
CA LEU A 98 10.03 -12.24 -22.65
C LEU A 98 10.92 -11.11 -23.17
N LYS A 99 12.18 -11.41 -23.45
CA LYS A 99 13.11 -10.51 -24.13
C LYS A 99 13.40 -11.08 -25.51
N GLN A 100 13.41 -10.20 -26.50
CA GLN A 100 13.67 -10.55 -27.88
C GLN A 100 14.72 -9.60 -28.47
N ASP A 101 15.78 -10.17 -29.02
CA ASP A 101 16.74 -9.44 -29.84
C ASP A 101 16.26 -9.42 -31.28
N PHE A 102 16.03 -8.22 -31.81
CA PHE A 102 15.60 -7.96 -33.18
C PHE A 102 16.74 -7.49 -34.07
N SER A 103 18.00 -7.81 -33.74
CA SER A 103 19.19 -7.44 -34.54
C SER A 103 19.14 -7.95 -35.99
N PHE A 104 18.29 -8.95 -36.28
CA PHE A 104 18.04 -9.44 -37.63
C PHE A 104 17.24 -8.43 -38.49
N ILE A 105 16.52 -7.48 -37.87
CA ILE A 105 15.83 -6.38 -38.55
C ILE A 105 16.79 -5.19 -38.64
N THR A 106 17.32 -4.78 -37.50
CA THR A 106 18.34 -3.72 -37.40
C THR A 106 19.16 -3.90 -36.13
N GLU A 107 20.48 -3.72 -36.28
CA GLU A 107 21.40 -3.81 -35.15
C GLU A 107 21.03 -2.84 -34.02
N GLY A 108 21.02 -3.32 -32.77
CA GLY A 108 20.68 -2.53 -31.58
C GLY A 108 19.19 -2.49 -31.21
N LEU A 109 18.31 -3.13 -31.99
CA LEU A 109 16.87 -3.19 -31.69
C LEU A 109 16.58 -4.38 -30.79
N LYS A 110 15.90 -4.09 -29.65
CA LYS A 110 15.47 -5.08 -28.64
C LYS A 110 14.04 -4.83 -28.22
N GLY A 111 13.31 -5.90 -27.99
CA GLY A 111 11.96 -5.86 -27.44
C GLY A 111 11.87 -6.60 -26.10
N ARG A 112 10.97 -6.16 -25.25
CA ARG A 112 10.66 -6.80 -23.97
C ARG A 112 9.16 -6.77 -23.72
N LEU A 113 8.63 -7.91 -23.31
CA LEU A 113 7.28 -8.03 -22.78
C LEU A 113 7.40 -8.48 -21.33
N LEU A 114 6.72 -7.80 -20.43
CA LEU A 114 6.65 -8.12 -19.01
C LEU A 114 5.21 -8.16 -18.58
N GLY A 115 4.81 -9.25 -17.94
CA GLY A 115 3.53 -9.35 -17.27
C GLY A 115 3.73 -9.78 -15.83
N ASN A 116 3.11 -9.11 -14.88
CA ASN A 116 3.05 -9.60 -13.52
C ASN A 116 1.63 -9.54 -12.95
N VAL A 117 1.33 -10.51 -12.11
CA VAL A 117 0.09 -10.58 -11.33
C VAL A 117 0.50 -10.69 -9.88
N THR A 118 -0.03 -9.77 -9.05
CA THR A 118 0.13 -9.84 -7.61
C THR A 118 -1.23 -10.11 -6.97
N ARG A 119 -1.26 -11.05 -6.05
CA ARG A 119 -2.40 -11.36 -5.20
C ARG A 119 -2.03 -11.10 -3.75
N THR A 120 -2.89 -10.37 -3.04
CA THR A 120 -2.75 -10.12 -1.60
C THR A 120 -3.96 -10.67 -0.89
N SER A 121 -3.73 -11.34 0.23
CA SER A 121 -4.78 -11.86 1.10
C SER A 121 -4.38 -11.59 2.54
N TYR A 122 -5.27 -11.01 3.30
CA TYR A 122 -5.11 -10.77 4.73
C TYR A 122 -6.38 -11.16 5.45
N TYR A 123 -6.23 -11.84 6.57
CA TYR A 123 -7.29 -11.98 7.55
C TYR A 123 -6.73 -11.92 8.96
N ASP A 124 -7.55 -11.47 9.89
CA ASP A 124 -7.28 -11.61 11.32
C ASP A 124 -8.53 -12.08 12.05
N LEU A 125 -8.31 -12.72 13.17
CA LEU A 125 -9.36 -13.19 14.06
C LEU A 125 -8.88 -13.18 15.51
N GLN A 126 -9.82 -13.19 16.43
CA GLN A 126 -9.55 -13.24 17.88
C GLN A 126 -10.38 -14.35 18.51
N ARG A 127 -9.76 -15.05 19.46
CA ARG A 127 -10.44 -15.96 20.36
C ARG A 127 -10.11 -15.56 21.78
N SER A 128 -11.11 -15.19 22.56
CA SER A 128 -10.90 -14.65 23.88
C SER A 128 -12.07 -14.92 24.81
N TYR A 129 -11.77 -14.92 26.09
CA TYR A 129 -12.75 -14.87 27.15
C TYR A 129 -12.60 -13.58 27.94
N THR A 130 -13.62 -13.20 28.71
CA THR A 130 -13.54 -12.08 29.64
C THR A 130 -13.06 -12.64 30.99
N PRO A 131 -11.85 -12.26 31.46
CA PRO A 131 -11.31 -12.78 32.70
C PRO A 131 -12.19 -12.41 33.92
N PHE A 132 -12.24 -13.32 34.88
CA PHE A 132 -12.82 -13.01 36.21
C PHE A 132 -11.76 -12.35 37.08
N TYR A 133 -12.07 -11.18 37.61
CA TYR A 133 -11.20 -10.41 38.50
C TYR A 133 -11.67 -10.46 39.91
N TYR A 134 -10.72 -10.56 40.85
CA TYR A 134 -10.96 -10.68 42.28
C TYR A 134 -10.12 -9.67 43.05
N ALA A 135 -10.69 -9.16 44.13
CA ALA A 135 -9.99 -8.33 45.09
C ALA A 135 -9.98 -9.00 46.46
N LEU A 136 -8.95 -8.69 47.23
CA LEU A 136 -8.88 -9.07 48.62
C LEU A 136 -9.93 -8.25 49.42
N ASP A 137 -10.86 -8.94 50.05
CA ASP A 137 -11.89 -8.34 50.89
C ASP A 137 -11.44 -8.26 52.34
N SER A 138 -10.98 -9.37 52.92
CA SER A 138 -10.46 -9.41 54.29
C SER A 138 -9.32 -10.42 54.45
N TYR A 139 -8.48 -10.22 55.49
CA TYR A 139 -7.40 -11.13 55.85
C TYR A 139 -7.33 -11.30 57.37
N ASP A 140 -7.53 -12.53 57.84
CA ASP A 140 -7.33 -12.92 59.23
C ASP A 140 -5.88 -13.37 59.47
N LYS A 141 -5.06 -12.48 60.04
CA LYS A 141 -3.64 -12.74 60.31
C LYS A 141 -3.39 -13.88 61.30
N LYS A 142 -4.35 -14.25 62.16
CA LYS A 142 -4.19 -15.31 63.14
C LYS A 142 -4.37 -16.68 62.53
N LYS A 143 -5.27 -16.80 61.58
CA LYS A 143 -5.58 -18.04 60.88
C LYS A 143 -4.86 -18.19 59.56
N ASP A 144 -4.22 -17.12 59.10
CA ASP A 144 -3.65 -17.03 57.74
C ASP A 144 -4.70 -17.32 56.63
N GLU A 145 -5.91 -16.82 56.84
CA GLU A 145 -7.05 -16.99 55.96
C GLU A 145 -7.46 -15.64 55.36
N TYR A 146 -7.85 -15.66 54.07
CA TYR A 146 -8.37 -14.49 53.40
C TYR A 146 -9.72 -14.76 52.73
N THR A 147 -10.47 -13.72 52.47
CA THR A 147 -11.70 -13.74 51.71
C THR A 147 -11.55 -12.86 50.44
N LEU A 148 -12.11 -13.35 49.37
CA LEU A 148 -12.06 -12.68 48.08
C LEU A 148 -13.45 -12.25 47.63
N SER A 149 -13.54 -11.06 47.04
CA SER A 149 -14.72 -10.59 46.34
C SER A 149 -14.51 -10.55 44.82
N ALA A 150 -15.47 -11.08 44.07
CA ALA A 150 -15.48 -10.98 42.65
C ALA A 150 -15.84 -9.55 42.21
N LEU A 151 -15.03 -8.96 41.31
CA LEU A 151 -15.22 -7.60 40.83
C LEU A 151 -16.14 -7.52 39.62
N ASN A 152 -16.26 -8.59 38.85
CA ASN A 152 -17.05 -8.65 37.61
C ASN A 152 -17.78 -10.01 37.45
N PRO A 153 -18.56 -10.47 38.43
CA PRO A 153 -19.15 -11.81 38.40
C PRO A 153 -20.07 -12.05 37.22
N ASP A 154 -20.77 -11.01 36.75
CA ASP A 154 -21.76 -11.10 35.66
C ASP A 154 -21.14 -10.88 34.27
N LEU A 155 -19.87 -10.46 34.17
CA LEU A 155 -19.19 -10.15 32.91
C LEU A 155 -18.13 -11.19 32.54
N GLY A 156 -17.60 -11.91 33.50
CA GLY A 156 -16.60 -12.96 33.28
C GLY A 156 -17.18 -14.11 32.46
N THR A 157 -16.35 -14.74 31.63
CA THR A 157 -16.69 -15.94 30.89
C THR A 157 -15.60 -16.97 31.04
N ASP A 158 -15.96 -18.24 31.08
CA ASP A 158 -15.05 -19.40 31.19
C ASP A 158 -14.83 -20.14 29.84
N TYR A 159 -15.41 -19.61 28.77
CA TYR A 159 -15.28 -20.15 27.42
C TYR A 159 -14.72 -19.11 26.46
N LEU A 160 -14.00 -19.62 25.43
CA LEU A 160 -13.47 -18.76 24.37
C LEU A 160 -14.59 -18.32 23.42
N GLY A 161 -14.82 -17.03 23.37
CA GLY A 161 -15.60 -16.37 22.33
C GLY A 161 -14.79 -16.22 21.05
N TYR A 162 -15.47 -16.08 19.92
CA TYR A 162 -14.89 -15.84 18.61
C TYR A 162 -15.29 -14.44 18.10
N SER A 163 -14.29 -13.68 17.66
CA SER A 163 -14.51 -12.37 17.03
C SER A 163 -13.81 -12.36 15.66
N PRO A 164 -14.57 -12.29 14.56
CA PRO A 164 -13.97 -12.12 13.24
C PRO A 164 -13.35 -10.74 13.12
N GLY A 165 -12.13 -10.70 12.62
CA GLY A 165 -11.43 -9.45 12.31
C GLY A 165 -11.62 -9.03 10.85
N SER A 166 -10.66 -8.28 10.36
CA SER A 166 -10.65 -7.78 8.98
C SER A 166 -10.32 -8.90 8.00
N LYS A 167 -10.95 -8.85 6.84
CA LYS A 167 -10.60 -9.69 5.68
C LYS A 167 -10.33 -8.77 4.51
N LYS A 168 -9.14 -8.89 3.89
CA LYS A 168 -8.76 -8.05 2.75
C LYS A 168 -8.22 -8.95 1.64
N VAL A 169 -8.78 -8.76 0.45
CA VAL A 169 -8.33 -9.46 -0.75
C VAL A 169 -8.09 -8.42 -1.84
N GLY A 170 -6.92 -8.48 -2.43
CA GLY A 170 -6.55 -7.59 -3.51
C GLY A 170 -5.88 -8.33 -4.67
N SER A 171 -5.95 -7.75 -5.84
CA SER A 171 -5.18 -8.21 -6.98
C SER A 171 -4.71 -7.03 -7.82
N SER A 172 -3.52 -7.15 -8.38
CA SER A 172 -3.03 -6.20 -9.38
C SER A 172 -2.47 -6.95 -10.58
N LEU A 173 -2.73 -6.38 -11.75
CA LEU A 173 -2.15 -6.79 -13.02
C LEU A 173 -1.29 -5.65 -13.55
N TYR A 174 -0.07 -5.96 -13.96
CA TYR A 174 0.82 -5.06 -14.66
C TYR A 174 1.29 -5.72 -15.95
N LEU A 175 1.10 -5.04 -17.07
CA LEU A 175 1.63 -5.44 -18.36
C LEU A 175 2.48 -4.30 -18.91
N GLU A 176 3.63 -4.65 -19.47
CA GLU A 176 4.56 -3.74 -20.12
C GLU A 176 5.03 -4.33 -21.43
N ALA A 177 4.98 -3.53 -22.48
CA ALA A 177 5.66 -3.82 -23.73
C ALA A 177 6.66 -2.70 -23.99
N SER A 178 7.92 -3.03 -24.20
CA SER A 178 8.94 -2.03 -24.49
C SER A 178 9.75 -2.42 -25.73
N LEU A 179 10.11 -1.39 -26.48
CA LEU A 179 10.99 -1.47 -27.63
C LEU A 179 12.13 -0.49 -27.42
N SER A 180 13.36 -0.96 -27.48
CA SER A 180 14.56 -0.15 -27.32
C SER A 180 15.47 -0.30 -28.53
N TYR A 181 16.07 0.81 -28.89
CA TYR A 181 17.05 0.89 -29.97
C TYR A 181 18.27 1.65 -29.47
N ASP A 182 19.47 1.12 -29.75
CA ASP A 182 20.73 1.76 -29.38
C ASP A 182 21.77 1.42 -30.44
N ARG A 183 22.29 2.44 -31.14
CA ARG A 183 23.29 2.26 -32.17
C ARG A 183 24.17 3.48 -32.36
N THR A 184 25.47 3.22 -32.59
CA THR A 184 26.44 4.22 -32.98
C THR A 184 26.71 4.13 -34.46
N PHE A 185 26.53 5.24 -35.23
CA PHE A 185 26.82 5.33 -36.63
C PHE A 185 28.10 6.13 -36.84
N VAL A 186 28.96 5.64 -37.75
CA VAL A 186 30.19 6.31 -38.15
C VAL A 186 31.02 6.77 -36.93
N GLU A 187 31.01 6.00 -35.84
CA GLU A 187 31.73 6.27 -34.56
C GLU A 187 31.50 7.66 -33.94
N LYS A 188 30.55 8.43 -34.44
CA LYS A 188 30.29 9.81 -34.03
C LYS A 188 28.84 10.10 -33.67
N HIS A 189 27.91 9.35 -34.21
CA HIS A 189 26.48 9.61 -34.03
C HIS A 189 25.87 8.51 -33.15
N ASN A 190 25.65 8.81 -31.88
CA ASN A 190 25.00 7.91 -30.95
C ASN A 190 23.50 8.17 -30.99
N VAL A 191 22.73 7.20 -31.43
CA VAL A 191 21.26 7.26 -31.49
C VAL A 191 20.68 6.23 -30.52
N SER A 192 19.89 6.65 -29.56
CA SER A 192 19.10 5.70 -28.79
C SER A 192 17.64 6.13 -28.68
N GLY A 193 16.77 5.14 -28.56
CA GLY A 193 15.35 5.35 -28.40
C GLY A 193 14.72 4.24 -27.59
N MET A 194 13.66 4.58 -26.85
CA MET A 194 12.87 3.62 -26.12
C MET A 194 11.40 4.03 -26.17
N LEU A 195 10.54 3.07 -26.45
CA LEU A 195 9.09 3.19 -26.32
C LEU A 195 8.62 2.18 -25.29
N VAL A 196 7.75 2.60 -24.38
CA VAL A 196 7.19 1.73 -23.34
C VAL A 196 5.68 1.94 -23.29
N TYR A 197 4.95 0.86 -23.49
CA TYR A 197 3.51 0.82 -23.28
C TYR A 197 3.20 0.05 -22.00
N THR A 198 2.39 0.65 -21.10
CA THR A 198 2.05 0.06 -19.82
C THR A 198 0.54 -0.03 -19.62
N VAL A 199 0.10 -1.14 -19.01
CA VAL A 199 -1.27 -1.36 -18.54
C VAL A 199 -1.20 -1.73 -17.08
N ARG A 200 -1.96 -1.03 -16.25
CA ARG A 200 -2.10 -1.34 -14.82
C ARG A 200 -3.57 -1.51 -14.48
N GLU A 201 -3.89 -2.57 -13.77
CA GLU A 201 -5.22 -2.79 -13.20
C GLU A 201 -5.06 -3.23 -11.75
N GLY A 202 -5.81 -2.61 -10.85
CA GLY A 202 -5.90 -2.98 -9.45
C GLY A 202 -7.35 -3.28 -9.07
N LYS A 203 -7.58 -4.29 -8.23
CA LYS A 203 -8.89 -4.67 -7.69
C LYS A 203 -8.79 -4.89 -6.19
N SER A 204 -9.78 -4.39 -5.46
CA SER A 204 -10.01 -4.71 -4.05
C SER A 204 -11.31 -5.51 -3.92
N GLY A 205 -11.29 -6.56 -3.10
CA GLY A 205 -12.46 -7.45 -2.92
C GLY A 205 -13.34 -7.09 -1.72
N ASN A 206 -12.99 -6.07 -0.93
CA ASN A 206 -13.64 -5.76 0.35
C ASN A 206 -14.15 -4.32 0.43
N GLU A 207 -14.55 -3.76 -0.68
CA GLU A 207 -15.00 -2.38 -0.72
C GLU A 207 -16.48 -2.25 -0.37
N ASN A 208 -16.82 -1.19 0.36
CA ASN A 208 -18.19 -0.95 0.84
C ASN A 208 -19.06 -0.18 -0.14
N THR A 209 -18.51 0.32 -1.24
CA THR A 209 -19.27 1.08 -2.25
C THR A 209 -18.98 0.55 -3.65
N LEU A 210 -19.97 0.69 -4.54
CA LEU A 210 -19.82 0.31 -5.95
C LEU A 210 -18.59 0.99 -6.59
N GLN A 211 -18.40 2.29 -6.35
CA GLN A 211 -17.30 3.04 -6.95
C GLN A 211 -15.93 2.50 -6.52
N LYS A 212 -15.74 2.17 -5.24
CA LYS A 212 -14.50 1.60 -4.71
C LYS A 212 -14.28 0.16 -5.18
N SER A 213 -15.35 -0.60 -5.42
CA SER A 213 -15.27 -1.99 -5.90
C SER A 213 -14.85 -2.12 -7.36
N LEU A 214 -14.97 -1.04 -8.16
CA LEU A 214 -14.56 -1.05 -9.55
C LEU A 214 -13.02 -1.12 -9.66
N PRO A 215 -12.48 -1.83 -10.67
CA PRO A 215 -11.03 -1.88 -10.88
C PRO A 215 -10.44 -0.47 -11.11
N THR A 216 -9.25 -0.21 -10.56
CA THR A 216 -8.45 0.96 -10.95
C THR A 216 -7.67 0.62 -12.21
N ARG A 217 -7.71 1.48 -13.21
CA ARG A 217 -7.05 1.25 -14.49
C ARG A 217 -6.22 2.45 -14.93
N ASN A 218 -5.04 2.16 -15.44
CA ASN A 218 -4.13 3.15 -15.96
C ASN A 218 -3.49 2.60 -17.23
N LEU A 219 -3.45 3.42 -18.26
CA LEU A 219 -2.76 3.15 -19.52
C LEU A 219 -1.72 4.23 -19.74
N GLY A 220 -0.54 3.83 -20.22
CA GLY A 220 0.53 4.78 -20.51
C GLY A 220 1.32 4.37 -21.72
N LEU A 221 1.68 5.35 -22.54
CA LEU A 221 2.71 5.25 -23.57
C LEU A 221 3.79 6.28 -23.24
N ALA A 222 5.02 5.84 -23.04
CA ALA A 222 6.15 6.70 -22.81
C ALA A 222 7.20 6.49 -23.89
N GLY A 223 7.87 7.56 -24.29
CA GLY A 223 8.97 7.49 -25.23
C GLY A 223 10.14 8.35 -24.78
N ARG A 224 11.33 7.88 -25.11
CA ARG A 224 12.59 8.58 -24.92
C ARG A 224 13.42 8.44 -26.20
N PHE A 225 13.94 9.54 -26.69
CA PHE A 225 14.85 9.58 -27.85
C PHE A 225 16.05 10.41 -27.47
N THR A 226 17.24 9.88 -27.68
CA THR A 226 18.48 10.59 -27.42
C THR A 226 19.38 10.56 -28.65
N TYR A 227 20.08 11.66 -28.87
CA TYR A 227 21.07 11.81 -29.89
C TYR A 227 22.34 12.41 -29.33
N GLY A 228 23.47 11.78 -29.57
CA GLY A 228 24.79 12.27 -29.21
C GLY A 228 25.66 12.42 -30.43
N PHE A 229 26.40 13.54 -30.54
CA PHE A 229 27.36 13.75 -31.61
C PHE A 229 28.76 13.95 -31.06
N SER A 230 29.65 13.02 -31.45
CA SER A 230 31.09 13.05 -31.12
C SER A 230 31.37 13.23 -29.62
N ASP A 231 30.49 12.73 -28.72
CA ASP A 231 30.54 12.88 -27.29
C ASP A 231 30.63 14.35 -26.78
N ARG A 232 30.18 15.28 -27.63
CA ARG A 232 30.18 16.72 -27.34
C ARG A 232 28.78 17.30 -27.23
N TYR A 233 27.92 17.00 -28.18
CA TYR A 233 26.57 17.56 -28.24
C TYR A 233 25.56 16.47 -28.00
N PHE A 234 24.59 16.76 -27.15
CA PHE A 234 23.52 15.82 -26.77
C PHE A 234 22.18 16.50 -26.89
N ALA A 235 21.23 15.81 -27.47
CA ALA A 235 19.82 16.19 -27.49
C ALA A 235 18.99 15.03 -26.97
N GLU A 236 17.99 15.36 -26.17
CA GLU A 236 17.06 14.39 -25.60
C GLU A 236 15.63 14.88 -25.77
N PHE A 237 14.74 14.01 -26.17
CA PHE A 237 13.31 14.25 -26.19
C PHE A 237 12.61 13.09 -25.47
N ASN A 238 11.75 13.43 -24.50
CA ASN A 238 10.92 12.47 -23.81
C ASN A 238 9.46 12.88 -23.93
N PHE A 239 8.57 11.91 -23.89
CA PHE A 239 7.15 12.18 -23.73
C PHE A 239 6.48 11.08 -22.91
N GLY A 240 5.42 11.47 -22.21
CA GLY A 240 4.44 10.58 -21.60
C GLY A 240 3.06 10.89 -22.18
N TYR A 241 2.33 9.86 -22.59
CA TYR A 241 0.93 9.95 -22.99
C TYR A 241 0.14 8.99 -22.12
N ASN A 242 -0.54 9.51 -21.11
CA ASN A 242 -1.15 8.72 -20.03
C ASN A 242 -2.66 8.93 -20.00
N GLY A 243 -3.40 7.83 -19.81
CA GLY A 243 -4.84 7.84 -19.60
C GLY A 243 -5.19 7.52 -18.15
N SER A 244 -5.95 8.41 -17.50
CA SER A 244 -6.45 8.22 -16.15
C SER A 244 -7.98 8.12 -16.14
N GLU A 245 -8.52 7.08 -15.53
CA GLU A 245 -9.98 6.91 -15.39
C GLU A 245 -10.62 7.87 -14.37
N ARG A 246 -9.79 8.64 -13.62
CA ARG A 246 -10.26 9.68 -12.70
C ARG A 246 -10.96 10.83 -13.42
N PHE A 247 -10.71 10.99 -14.72
CA PHE A 247 -11.25 12.05 -15.56
C PHE A 247 -12.29 11.54 -16.56
N ASP A 248 -13.15 12.42 -16.99
CA ASP A 248 -14.10 12.14 -18.09
C ASP A 248 -13.36 11.74 -19.36
N LYS A 249 -14.05 11.02 -20.26
CA LYS A 249 -13.48 10.52 -21.53
C LYS A 249 -12.82 11.62 -22.35
N SER A 250 -13.36 12.84 -22.32
CA SER A 250 -12.87 14.01 -23.06
C SER A 250 -11.56 14.59 -22.50
N HIS A 251 -11.26 14.38 -21.21
CA HIS A 251 -10.08 14.92 -20.52
C HIS A 251 -9.17 13.83 -19.92
N ARG A 252 -9.46 12.58 -20.25
CA ARG A 252 -8.76 11.40 -19.70
C ARG A 252 -7.30 11.31 -20.08
N TRP A 253 -6.95 11.72 -21.29
CA TRP A 253 -5.61 11.59 -21.83
C TRP A 253 -4.80 12.86 -21.67
N GLY A 254 -3.60 12.74 -21.11
CA GLY A 254 -2.63 13.81 -20.96
C GLY A 254 -1.35 13.52 -21.74
N PHE A 255 -0.82 14.54 -22.45
CA PHE A 255 0.44 14.48 -23.14
C PHE A 255 1.47 15.41 -22.48
N PHE A 256 2.59 14.84 -22.06
CA PHE A 256 3.62 15.49 -21.25
C PHE A 256 4.98 15.36 -21.91
N PRO A 257 5.30 16.26 -22.85
CA PRO A 257 6.60 16.27 -23.52
C PRO A 257 7.65 16.96 -22.65
N SER A 258 8.92 16.56 -22.86
CA SER A 258 10.10 17.24 -22.34
C SER A 258 11.26 17.15 -23.32
N GLY A 259 12.11 18.17 -23.33
CA GLY A 259 13.31 18.20 -24.15
C GLY A 259 14.50 18.73 -23.38
N GLY A 260 15.68 18.28 -23.73
CA GLY A 260 16.92 18.71 -23.13
C GLY A 260 18.07 18.77 -24.12
N LEU A 261 18.97 19.69 -23.91
CA LEU A 261 20.21 19.85 -24.67
C LEU A 261 21.40 19.80 -23.71
N GLY A 262 22.48 19.21 -24.14
CA GLY A 262 23.74 19.13 -23.39
C GLY A 262 24.94 19.38 -24.28
N TRP A 263 25.90 20.12 -23.75
CA TRP A 263 27.17 20.39 -24.40
C TRP A 263 28.32 20.07 -23.44
N VAL A 264 29.18 19.14 -23.85
CA VAL A 264 30.41 18.82 -23.12
C VAL A 264 31.54 19.70 -23.68
N VAL A 265 31.70 20.87 -23.08
CA VAL A 265 32.69 21.87 -23.46
C VAL A 265 34.11 21.31 -23.35
N SER A 266 34.36 20.47 -22.35
CA SER A 266 35.68 19.83 -22.13
C SER A 266 36.12 18.89 -23.24
N ASN A 267 35.20 18.43 -24.12
CA ASN A 267 35.51 17.57 -25.25
C ASN A 267 35.81 18.36 -26.56
N GLU A 268 35.75 19.70 -26.46
CA GLU A 268 36.10 20.54 -27.60
C GLU A 268 37.59 20.71 -27.76
N LYS A 269 38.04 20.82 -29.03
CA LYS A 269 39.48 20.97 -29.33
C LYS A 269 40.08 22.19 -28.65
N PHE A 270 39.34 23.33 -28.59
CA PHE A 270 39.84 24.54 -27.97
C PHE A 270 40.04 24.42 -26.45
N TRP A 271 39.38 23.45 -25.78
CA TRP A 271 39.53 23.19 -24.35
C TRP A 271 40.76 22.34 -24.07
N ALA A 272 41.01 21.30 -24.88
CA ALA A 272 42.09 20.34 -24.71
C ALA A 272 43.47 21.03 -24.68
N ASP A 273 43.62 22.08 -25.48
CA ASP A 273 44.89 22.81 -25.61
C ASP A 273 45.10 23.89 -24.53
N LYS A 274 44.20 24.04 -23.58
CA LYS A 274 44.30 25.07 -22.52
C LYS A 274 44.83 24.51 -21.20
N PRO A 275 45.63 25.28 -20.45
CA PRO A 275 46.12 24.85 -19.14
C PRO A 275 45.01 24.47 -18.15
N ILE A 276 43.83 25.07 -18.31
CA ILE A 276 42.65 24.81 -17.47
C ILE A 276 42.15 23.36 -17.60
N SER A 277 42.39 22.68 -18.73
CA SER A 277 42.02 21.29 -18.94
C SER A 277 42.66 20.33 -17.94
N LYS A 278 43.85 20.70 -17.40
CA LYS A 278 44.55 19.93 -16.38
C LYS A 278 43.89 20.01 -15.00
N VAL A 279 43.10 21.04 -14.76
CA VAL A 279 42.42 21.29 -13.48
C VAL A 279 40.94 20.91 -13.57
N VAL A 280 40.31 21.27 -14.68
CA VAL A 280 38.88 20.98 -14.94
C VAL A 280 38.78 19.95 -16.03
N ASN A 281 38.72 18.68 -15.64
CA ASN A 281 38.71 17.54 -16.55
C ASN A 281 37.35 17.38 -17.26
N MET A 282 36.25 17.87 -16.68
CA MET A 282 34.93 17.77 -17.24
C MET A 282 34.15 19.07 -17.01
N LEU A 283 33.73 19.70 -18.11
CA LEU A 283 32.78 20.80 -18.09
C LEU A 283 31.63 20.47 -19.03
N LYS A 284 30.43 20.28 -18.45
CA LYS A 284 29.20 20.00 -19.19
C LYS A 284 28.16 21.06 -18.88
N LEU A 285 27.64 21.71 -19.89
CA LEU A 285 26.47 22.58 -19.80
C LEU A 285 25.22 21.77 -20.21
N LYS A 286 24.13 21.92 -19.49
CA LYS A 286 22.86 21.27 -19.82
C LYS A 286 21.69 22.17 -19.49
N GLY A 287 20.65 22.11 -20.30
CA GLY A 287 19.36 22.76 -20.07
C GLY A 287 18.24 21.84 -20.50
N SER A 288 17.16 21.83 -19.77
CA SER A 288 15.97 21.04 -20.11
C SER A 288 14.70 21.80 -19.73
N TYR A 289 13.64 21.49 -20.46
CA TYR A 289 12.29 21.98 -20.17
C TYR A 289 11.28 20.88 -20.43
N GLY A 290 10.26 20.79 -19.59
CA GLY A 290 9.24 19.78 -19.76
C GLY A 290 7.97 20.04 -18.99
N LEU A 291 6.94 19.31 -19.40
CA LEU A 291 5.64 19.26 -18.74
C LEU A 291 5.52 18.00 -17.90
N VAL A 292 4.97 18.12 -16.71
CA VAL A 292 4.66 17.00 -15.82
C VAL A 292 3.18 17.03 -15.48
N GLY A 293 2.48 15.93 -15.72
CA GLY A 293 1.07 15.77 -15.37
C GLY A 293 0.90 15.07 -14.03
N ASN A 294 -0.09 15.50 -13.27
CA ASN A 294 -0.54 14.87 -12.05
C ASN A 294 -2.05 14.61 -12.14
N ASP A 295 -2.46 13.37 -11.91
CA ASP A 295 -3.88 12.96 -11.88
C ASP A 295 -4.41 12.77 -10.45
N ASN A 296 -3.61 13.09 -9.44
CA ASN A 296 -3.99 12.91 -8.05
C ASN A 296 -4.90 14.06 -7.58
N ILE A 297 -6.20 13.78 -7.53
CA ILE A 297 -7.21 14.70 -7.02
C ILE A 297 -7.60 14.22 -5.62
N SER A 298 -7.02 14.81 -4.55
CA SER A 298 -7.42 14.48 -3.17
C SER A 298 -7.20 12.98 -2.81
N ASN A 299 -7.92 12.46 -1.84
CA ASN A 299 -7.77 11.10 -1.33
C ASN A 299 -8.08 10.04 -2.40
N ASN A 300 -7.41 8.88 -2.33
CA ASN A 300 -7.67 7.73 -3.21
C ASN A 300 -9.13 7.23 -3.18
N ASP A 301 -9.90 7.64 -2.18
CA ASP A 301 -11.31 7.31 -2.02
C ASP A 301 -12.23 8.03 -3.01
N ASN A 302 -11.76 9.12 -3.62
CA ASN A 302 -12.54 9.94 -4.54
C ASN A 302 -12.18 9.60 -5.99
N ARG A 303 -12.82 8.58 -6.51
CA ARG A 303 -12.78 8.21 -7.93
C ARG A 303 -13.93 8.86 -8.67
N PHE A 304 -13.81 9.03 -9.98
CA PHE A 304 -14.86 9.55 -10.84
C PHE A 304 -15.40 10.93 -10.43
N PHE A 305 -14.48 11.85 -10.13
CA PHE A 305 -14.81 13.22 -9.73
C PHE A 305 -15.70 13.99 -10.71
N TYR A 306 -15.70 13.57 -11.96
CA TYR A 306 -16.53 14.16 -13.00
C TYR A 306 -18.01 13.76 -12.88
N LEU A 307 -18.36 12.77 -12.05
CA LEU A 307 -19.74 12.37 -11.78
C LEU A 307 -20.32 13.11 -10.57
N SER A 308 -21.64 13.33 -10.59
CA SER A 308 -22.36 13.80 -9.40
C SER A 308 -22.42 12.71 -8.34
N GLU A 309 -22.48 13.13 -7.09
CA GLU A 309 -22.69 12.26 -5.95
C GLU A 309 -23.93 12.72 -5.18
N VAL A 310 -24.92 11.84 -5.16
CA VAL A 310 -26.25 12.09 -4.59
C VAL A 310 -26.55 11.05 -3.51
N ASN A 311 -26.78 11.51 -2.29
CA ASN A 311 -27.31 10.68 -1.22
C ASN A 311 -28.84 10.74 -1.24
N MET A 312 -29.48 9.65 -1.65
CA MET A 312 -30.93 9.53 -1.75
C MET A 312 -31.59 9.19 -0.41
N ASN A 313 -30.82 8.98 0.65
CA ASN A 313 -31.30 8.53 1.95
C ASN A 313 -30.61 9.30 3.10
N ASN A 314 -30.61 10.62 3.03
CA ASN A 314 -29.98 11.47 4.02
C ASN A 314 -30.93 11.76 5.19
N SER A 315 -30.68 11.16 6.35
CA SER A 315 -31.46 11.39 7.59
C SER A 315 -31.41 12.84 8.08
N GLY A 316 -30.30 13.55 7.85
CA GLY A 316 -30.19 14.99 8.18
C GLY A 316 -31.06 15.91 7.32
N ARG A 317 -31.66 15.41 6.24
CA ARG A 317 -32.64 16.07 5.36
C ARG A 317 -34.00 15.39 5.42
N GLY A 318 -34.21 14.54 6.41
CA GLY A 318 -35.44 13.84 6.62
C GLY A 318 -36.54 14.74 7.18
N MET A 319 -37.79 14.29 7.06
CA MET A 319 -38.95 14.90 7.64
C MET A 319 -39.92 13.82 8.14
N SER A 320 -40.60 14.10 9.22
CA SER A 320 -41.63 13.23 9.77
C SER A 320 -43.01 13.66 9.29
N PHE A 321 -43.86 12.70 8.96
CA PHE A 321 -45.20 12.83 8.46
C PHE A 321 -46.19 12.02 9.31
N GLY A 322 -47.43 12.07 8.99
CA GLY A 322 -48.52 11.42 9.73
C GLY A 322 -49.09 12.30 10.84
N THR A 323 -50.26 11.92 11.35
CA THR A 323 -51.01 12.68 12.37
C THR A 323 -50.21 12.81 13.68
N ASN A 324 -49.35 11.83 13.98
CA ASN A 324 -48.49 11.79 15.19
C ASN A 324 -47.00 12.06 14.87
N PHE A 325 -46.67 12.47 13.65
CA PHE A 325 -45.26 12.63 13.16
C PHE A 325 -44.39 11.37 13.35
N ASP A 326 -44.99 10.20 13.25
CA ASP A 326 -44.37 8.89 13.49
C ASP A 326 -43.85 8.22 12.20
N GLU A 327 -44.18 8.75 11.01
CA GLU A 327 -43.68 8.29 9.73
C GLU A 327 -42.49 9.15 9.27
N GLY A 328 -41.27 8.68 9.53
CA GLY A 328 -40.04 9.36 9.13
C GLY A 328 -39.56 8.95 7.73
N TYR A 329 -39.32 9.93 6.85
CA TYR A 329 -38.72 9.73 5.53
C TYR A 329 -37.40 10.50 5.44
N ASN A 330 -36.36 9.87 4.94
CA ASN A 330 -35.08 10.53 4.68
C ASN A 330 -35.15 11.35 3.40
N GLY A 331 -34.46 12.46 3.37
CA GLY A 331 -34.39 13.35 2.23
C GLY A 331 -33.23 13.08 1.29
N ILE A 332 -33.05 13.95 0.32
CA ILE A 332 -32.01 13.89 -0.71
C ILE A 332 -31.00 15.01 -0.45
N SER A 333 -29.71 14.69 -0.59
CA SER A 333 -28.65 15.69 -0.63
C SER A 333 -27.65 15.41 -1.75
N ILE A 334 -27.14 16.48 -2.34
CA ILE A 334 -26.07 16.40 -3.35
C ILE A 334 -24.79 16.86 -2.70
N SER A 335 -23.82 15.94 -2.54
CA SER A 335 -22.50 16.25 -2.00
C SER A 335 -21.55 16.79 -3.07
N ARG A 336 -21.79 16.43 -4.34
CA ARG A 336 -20.99 16.88 -5.46
C ARG A 336 -21.83 16.95 -6.73
N TYR A 337 -21.67 18.03 -7.48
CA TYR A 337 -22.23 18.16 -8.84
C TYR A 337 -21.27 17.61 -9.88
N ALA A 338 -21.81 17.09 -10.98
CA ALA A 338 -21.01 16.63 -12.11
C ALA A 338 -20.14 17.75 -12.70
N ASN A 339 -18.87 17.47 -12.95
CA ASN A 339 -17.96 18.39 -13.60
C ASN A 339 -17.03 17.66 -14.59
N PRO A 340 -17.43 17.51 -15.85
CA PRO A 340 -16.62 16.82 -16.86
C PRO A 340 -15.35 17.57 -17.29
N LYS A 341 -15.17 18.84 -16.86
CA LYS A 341 -14.03 19.67 -17.23
C LYS A 341 -12.79 19.41 -16.33
N ILE A 342 -12.92 18.60 -15.30
CA ILE A 342 -11.79 18.24 -14.44
C ILE A 342 -10.81 17.40 -15.27
N GLY A 343 -9.55 17.80 -15.25
CA GLY A 343 -8.46 17.17 -16.00
C GLY A 343 -7.14 17.19 -15.23
N TRP A 344 -6.07 16.92 -15.94
CA TRP A 344 -4.72 16.86 -15.42
C TRP A 344 -4.24 18.18 -14.86
N GLU A 345 -3.60 18.15 -13.70
CA GLU A 345 -2.76 19.24 -13.22
C GLU A 345 -1.44 19.21 -14.00
N ILE A 346 -1.04 20.35 -14.57
CA ILE A 346 0.17 20.44 -15.39
C ILE A 346 1.17 21.37 -14.71
N SER A 347 2.36 20.84 -14.44
CA SER A 347 3.50 21.57 -13.92
C SER A 347 4.56 21.75 -15.00
N HIS A 348 5.10 22.98 -15.10
CA HIS A 348 6.23 23.31 -15.96
C HIS A 348 7.53 23.16 -15.15
N LYS A 349 8.49 22.42 -15.67
CA LYS A 349 9.80 22.18 -15.04
C LYS A 349 10.92 22.63 -15.96
N MET A 350 11.88 23.35 -15.39
CA MET A 350 13.11 23.77 -16.06
C MET A 350 14.32 23.26 -15.31
#